data_ba3af9c0a0df3cb02c6138d9f4497648
#
_entry.id   ba3af9c0a0df3cb02c6138d9f4497648
#
_cell.length_a   1.000
_cell.length_b   1.000
_cell.length_c   1.000
_cell.angle_alpha   90.00
_cell.angle_beta   90.00
_cell.angle_gamma   90.00
#
_symmetry.space_group_name_H-M   'P 1'
#
loop_
_entity.id
_entity.type
_entity.pdbx_description
1 polymer ?
#
loop_
_entity_poly.entity_id
_entity_poly.type
_entity_poly.pdbx_seq_one_letter_code
_entity_poly.pdbx_strand_id
1 'polypeptide(L)'
;KQDKLPSRRAIYRYFRDTGEAAIDALFFSLADHLATRGPNLDKANWQEHANIVAHVLSQCSKQEGVAISPPKLINGHDLISNFNLTPGPKLGKLLEAVREAQASGEVLNREKALSYVNHLLTLGEEDPSQSSIKKGSKEAP
;
A
#
# COMPACT_ATOMS: atom_id res chain seq x y z
N LYS A 1 -21.88 9.04 -12.21
CA LYS A 1 -20.57 8.39 -11.97
C LYS A 1 -19.80 9.29 -11.03
N GLN A 2 -19.72 8.88 -9.79
CA GLN A 2 -18.97 9.62 -8.78
C GLN A 2 -17.48 9.45 -9.09
N ASP A 3 -16.79 10.56 -9.38
CA ASP A 3 -15.34 10.61 -9.57
C ASP A 3 -14.68 10.09 -8.30
N LYS A 4 -14.24 8.86 -8.32
CA LYS A 4 -13.62 8.23 -7.16
C LYS A 4 -12.15 8.64 -7.12
N LEU A 5 -11.87 9.71 -6.40
CA LEU A 5 -10.49 10.14 -6.14
C LEU A 5 -9.69 9.00 -5.48
N PRO A 6 -8.40 8.89 -5.81
CA PRO A 6 -7.56 7.86 -5.23
C PRO A 6 -7.43 8.02 -3.70
N SER A 7 -7.49 6.91 -2.99
CA SER A 7 -7.32 6.88 -1.54
C SER A 7 -5.87 7.19 -1.14
N ARG A 8 -5.66 7.61 0.12
CA ARG A 8 -4.30 7.83 0.67
C ARG A 8 -3.40 6.62 0.49
N ARG A 9 -3.93 5.40 0.67
CA ARG A 9 -3.19 4.14 0.46
C ARG A 9 -2.77 3.96 -1.01
N ALA A 10 -3.65 4.29 -1.96
CA ALA A 10 -3.34 4.24 -3.39
C ALA A 10 -2.26 5.26 -3.77
N ILE A 11 -2.35 6.48 -3.23
CA ILE A 11 -1.35 7.53 -3.42
C ILE A 11 0.01 7.11 -2.85
N TYR A 12 0.04 6.56 -1.63
CA TYR A 12 1.27 6.03 -1.04
C TYR A 12 1.93 4.97 -1.94
N ARG A 13 1.16 3.98 -2.41
CA ARG A 13 1.67 2.94 -3.31
C ARG A 13 2.21 3.53 -4.61
N TYR A 14 1.51 4.49 -5.19
CA TYR A 14 1.96 5.18 -6.39
C TYR A 14 3.35 5.81 -6.20
N PHE A 15 3.56 6.60 -5.15
CA PHE A 15 4.85 7.22 -4.87
C PHE A 15 5.94 6.21 -4.51
N ARG A 16 5.61 5.17 -3.75
CA ARG A 16 6.53 4.08 -3.42
C ARG A 16 7.03 3.37 -4.67
N ASP A 17 6.12 3.04 -5.59
CA ASP A 17 6.43 2.22 -6.77
C ASP A 17 7.09 3.05 -7.89
N THR A 18 6.74 4.33 -8.00
CA THR A 18 7.26 5.23 -9.03
C THR A 18 8.54 5.98 -8.58
N GLY A 19 8.73 6.16 -7.27
CA GLY A 19 9.91 6.82 -6.71
C GLY A 19 10.03 8.28 -7.13
N GLU A 20 11.25 8.71 -7.44
CA GLU A 20 11.58 10.10 -7.79
C GLU A 20 10.87 10.59 -9.07
N ALA A 21 10.53 9.69 -9.98
CA ALA A 21 9.82 10.02 -11.21
C ALA A 21 8.29 10.25 -11.02
N ALA A 22 7.76 10.11 -9.82
CA ALA A 22 6.32 10.14 -9.58
C ALA A 22 5.66 11.45 -10.02
N ILE A 23 6.27 12.58 -9.72
CA ILE A 23 5.74 13.90 -10.09
C ILE A 23 5.82 14.12 -11.60
N ASP A 24 6.96 13.80 -12.22
CA ASP A 24 7.14 13.91 -13.67
C ASP A 24 6.15 13.03 -14.42
N ALA A 25 5.90 11.80 -13.93
CA ALA A 25 4.91 10.89 -14.50
C ALA A 25 3.48 11.45 -14.46
N LEU A 26 3.11 12.18 -13.40
CA LEU A 26 1.81 12.86 -13.32
C LEU A 26 1.68 13.97 -14.40
N PHE A 27 2.70 14.81 -14.56
CA PHE A 27 2.71 15.83 -15.61
C PHE A 27 2.75 15.22 -17.01
N PHE A 28 3.54 14.15 -17.19
CA PHE A 28 3.57 13.41 -18.44
C PHE A 28 2.20 12.84 -18.80
N SER A 29 1.45 12.31 -17.83
CA SER A 29 0.11 11.79 -18.06
C SER A 29 -0.88 12.86 -18.54
N LEU A 30 -0.74 14.10 -18.08
CA LEU A 30 -1.53 15.24 -18.58
C LEU A 30 -1.17 15.58 -20.03
N ALA A 31 0.12 15.66 -20.34
CA ALA A 31 0.58 15.94 -21.69
C ALA A 31 0.18 14.85 -22.69
N ASP A 32 0.31 13.57 -22.31
CA ASP A 32 -0.10 12.44 -23.13
C ASP A 32 -1.62 12.45 -23.39
N HIS A 33 -2.42 12.74 -22.38
CA HIS A 33 -3.88 12.86 -22.53
C HIS A 33 -4.28 13.93 -23.58
N LEU A 34 -3.60 15.08 -23.56
CA LEU A 34 -3.83 16.14 -24.55
C LEU A 34 -3.33 15.74 -25.95
N ALA A 35 -2.13 15.18 -26.03
CA ALA A 35 -1.50 14.82 -27.30
C ALA A 35 -2.26 13.71 -28.05
N THR A 36 -2.74 12.70 -27.34
CA THR A 36 -3.42 11.53 -27.94
C THR A 36 -4.83 11.84 -28.41
N ARG A 37 -5.48 12.85 -27.87
CA ARG A 37 -6.88 13.20 -28.20
C ARG A 37 -7.03 14.37 -29.16
N GLY A 38 -6.06 15.29 -29.18
CA GLY A 38 -6.03 16.42 -30.10
C GLY A 38 -7.37 17.16 -30.22
N PRO A 39 -7.89 17.37 -31.45
CA PRO A 39 -9.16 18.08 -31.65
C PRO A 39 -10.40 17.33 -31.13
N ASN A 40 -10.28 16.04 -30.85
CA ASN A 40 -11.36 15.20 -30.30
C ASN A 40 -11.33 15.13 -28.76
N LEU A 41 -10.69 16.08 -28.11
CA LEU A 41 -10.59 16.14 -26.65
C LEU A 41 -11.98 16.30 -26.02
N ASP A 42 -12.39 15.31 -25.23
CA ASP A 42 -13.58 15.42 -24.38
C ASP A 42 -13.20 16.22 -23.13
N LYS A 43 -13.82 17.38 -22.99
CA LYS A 43 -13.56 18.30 -21.87
C LYS A 43 -13.92 17.72 -20.53
N ALA A 44 -14.96 16.88 -20.43
CA ALA A 44 -15.36 16.25 -19.18
C ALA A 44 -14.29 15.22 -18.71
N ASN A 45 -13.84 14.36 -19.62
CA ASN A 45 -12.78 13.40 -19.33
C ASN A 45 -11.44 14.08 -19.01
N TRP A 46 -11.14 15.19 -19.69
CA TRP A 46 -9.96 16.00 -19.36
C TRP A 46 -10.03 16.55 -17.94
N GLN A 47 -11.18 17.15 -17.58
CA GLN A 47 -11.37 17.73 -16.25
C GLN A 47 -11.26 16.66 -15.15
N GLU A 48 -11.84 15.48 -15.36
CA GLU A 48 -11.73 14.35 -14.44
C GLU A 48 -10.27 13.94 -14.24
N HIS A 49 -9.51 13.76 -15.33
CA HIS A 49 -8.09 13.40 -15.28
C HIS A 49 -7.26 14.47 -14.57
N ALA A 50 -7.47 15.74 -14.90
CA ALA A 50 -6.77 16.87 -14.27
C ALA A 50 -7.10 16.97 -12.76
N ASN A 51 -8.35 16.72 -12.37
CA ASN A 51 -8.75 16.71 -10.96
C ASN A 51 -8.06 15.58 -10.17
N ILE A 52 -7.90 14.40 -10.75
CA ILE A 52 -7.17 13.29 -10.13
C ILE A 52 -5.70 13.67 -9.92
N VAL A 53 -5.05 14.21 -10.94
CA VAL A 53 -3.64 14.64 -10.84
C VAL A 53 -3.49 15.75 -9.80
N ALA A 54 -4.36 16.77 -9.80
CA ALA A 54 -4.36 17.84 -8.82
C ALA A 54 -4.57 17.33 -7.39
N HIS A 55 -5.46 16.33 -7.21
CA HIS A 55 -5.67 15.70 -5.92
C HIS A 55 -4.41 15.01 -5.41
N VAL A 56 -3.75 14.20 -6.25
CA VAL A 56 -2.51 13.48 -5.89
C VAL A 56 -1.41 14.48 -5.51
N LEU A 57 -1.22 15.54 -6.32
CA LEU A 57 -0.23 16.60 -6.04
C LEU A 57 -0.55 17.35 -4.74
N SER A 58 -1.82 17.64 -4.46
CA SER A 58 -2.23 18.31 -3.22
C SER A 58 -1.94 17.49 -1.96
N GLN A 59 -2.07 16.17 -2.05
CA GLN A 59 -1.71 15.27 -0.95
C GLN A 59 -0.20 15.24 -0.71
N CYS A 60 0.59 15.35 -1.76
CA CYS A 60 2.04 15.44 -1.68
C CYS A 60 2.49 16.74 -0.96
N SER A 61 1.87 17.86 -1.29
CA SER A 61 2.18 19.18 -0.72
C SER A 61 1.73 19.36 0.74
N LYS A 62 0.59 18.77 1.13
CA LYS A 62 0.03 18.91 2.49
C LYS A 62 0.71 18.04 3.54
N GLN A 63 1.43 17.03 3.11
CA GLN A 63 2.08 16.07 3.98
C GLN A 63 3.56 15.96 3.61
N GLU A 64 4.33 17.04 3.83
CA GLU A 64 5.78 16.99 3.67
C GLU A 64 6.34 15.74 4.39
N GLY A 65 6.58 14.67 3.63
CA GLY A 65 7.24 13.45 4.06
C GLY A 65 6.37 12.33 4.64
N VAL A 66 5.17 12.58 5.18
CA VAL A 66 4.44 11.55 5.96
C VAL A 66 3.67 10.56 5.06
N ALA A 67 3.09 11.01 3.94
CA ALA A 67 2.36 10.10 3.04
C ALA A 67 3.30 9.36 2.08
N ILE A 68 4.43 9.97 1.73
CA ILE A 68 5.41 9.41 0.79
C ILE A 68 6.38 8.47 1.52
N SER A 69 6.79 8.83 2.73
CA SER A 69 7.69 8.03 3.56
C SER A 69 7.35 8.21 5.03
N PRO A 70 6.35 7.50 5.57
CA PRO A 70 6.00 7.60 6.97
C PRO A 70 7.18 7.17 7.85
N PRO A 71 7.37 7.81 9.02
CA PRO A 71 8.43 7.44 9.95
C PRO A 71 8.26 5.99 10.40
N LYS A 72 9.37 5.28 10.58
CA LYS A 72 9.35 3.88 10.99
C LYS A 72 8.88 3.77 12.46
N LEU A 73 7.64 3.35 12.68
CA LEU A 73 7.09 3.08 14.02
C LEU A 73 7.62 1.77 14.61
N ILE A 74 7.85 0.79 13.75
CA ILE A 74 8.41 -0.52 14.11
C ILE A 74 9.44 -0.95 13.07
N ASN A 75 10.35 -1.81 13.49
CA ASN A 75 11.39 -2.39 12.65
C ASN A 75 11.33 -3.92 12.65
N GLY A 76 12.19 -4.57 11.85
CA GLY A 76 12.23 -6.04 11.78
C GLY A 76 12.57 -6.71 13.11
N HIS A 77 13.41 -6.06 13.92
CA HIS A 77 13.79 -6.55 15.23
C HIS A 77 12.63 -6.58 16.22
N ASP A 78 11.77 -5.55 16.16
CA ASP A 78 10.53 -5.49 16.94
C ASP A 78 9.60 -6.66 16.62
N LEU A 79 9.48 -7.03 15.34
CA LEU A 79 8.64 -8.15 14.91
C LEU A 79 9.22 -9.51 15.33
N ILE A 80 10.54 -9.66 15.25
CA ILE A 80 11.22 -10.88 15.71
C ILE A 80 11.02 -11.05 17.22
N SER A 81 11.22 -9.98 18.00
CA SER A 81 11.15 -10.03 19.46
C SER A 81 9.72 -10.22 19.99
N ASN A 82 8.71 -9.55 19.39
CA ASN A 82 7.34 -9.59 19.89
C ASN A 82 6.51 -10.77 19.36
N PHE A 83 6.81 -11.27 18.17
CA PHE A 83 6.03 -12.31 17.49
C PHE A 83 6.83 -13.58 17.18
N ASN A 84 8.09 -13.65 17.63
CA ASN A 84 8.98 -14.79 17.40
C ASN A 84 9.12 -15.19 15.92
N LEU A 85 9.10 -14.17 15.04
CA LEU A 85 9.21 -14.37 13.60
C LEU A 85 10.65 -14.57 13.17
N THR A 86 10.85 -15.42 12.17
CA THR A 86 12.17 -15.62 11.55
C THR A 86 12.43 -14.53 10.49
N PRO A 87 13.71 -14.10 10.33
CA PRO A 87 14.10 -13.22 9.24
C PRO A 87 13.73 -13.83 7.88
N GLY A 88 13.08 -13.05 7.03
CA GLY A 88 12.67 -13.52 5.72
C GLY A 88 11.66 -12.61 5.01
N PRO A 89 11.18 -13.00 3.82
CA PRO A 89 10.26 -12.20 3.01
C PRO A 89 8.94 -11.86 3.73
N LYS A 90 8.46 -12.72 4.62
CA LYS A 90 7.24 -12.50 5.42
C LYS A 90 7.39 -11.26 6.30
N LEU A 91 8.56 -11.07 6.91
CA LEU A 91 8.87 -9.92 7.75
C LEU A 91 8.78 -8.61 6.94
N GLY A 92 9.36 -8.59 5.74
CA GLY A 92 9.29 -7.45 4.83
C GLY A 92 7.86 -7.09 4.42
N LYS A 93 7.04 -8.09 4.11
CA LYS A 93 5.62 -7.89 3.77
C LYS A 93 4.82 -7.30 4.93
N LEU A 94 5.05 -7.75 6.16
CA LEU A 94 4.40 -7.21 7.35
C LEU A 94 4.80 -5.76 7.62
N LEU A 95 6.08 -5.43 7.51
CA LEU A 95 6.56 -4.05 7.67
C LEU A 95 5.98 -3.13 6.60
N GLU A 96 5.87 -3.59 5.36
CA GLU A 96 5.26 -2.81 4.28
C GLU A 96 3.76 -2.60 4.51
N ALA A 97 3.03 -3.62 4.94
CA ALA A 97 1.62 -3.51 5.31
C ALA A 97 1.38 -2.46 6.42
N VAL A 98 2.28 -2.42 7.42
CA VAL A 98 2.24 -1.40 8.47
C VAL A 98 2.49 0.00 7.90
N ARG A 99 3.44 0.18 6.98
CA ARG A 99 3.70 1.48 6.34
C ARG A 99 2.51 1.96 5.52
N GLU A 100 1.87 1.07 4.77
CA GLU A 100 0.63 1.40 4.06
C GLU A 100 -0.49 1.82 5.01
N ALA A 101 -0.64 1.13 6.13
CA ALA A 101 -1.63 1.46 7.16
C ALA A 101 -1.30 2.79 7.87
N GLN A 102 -0.03 3.13 8.04
CA GLN A 102 0.39 4.45 8.52
C GLN A 102 0.03 5.55 7.51
N ALA A 103 0.34 5.35 6.24
CA ALA A 103 0.02 6.30 5.18
C ALA A 103 -1.49 6.54 5.02
N SER A 104 -2.31 5.53 5.26
CA SER A 104 -3.78 5.64 5.26
C SER A 104 -4.34 6.30 6.54
N GLY A 105 -3.53 6.40 7.61
CA GLY A 105 -3.95 6.94 8.90
C GLY A 105 -4.59 5.92 9.84
N GLU A 106 -4.56 4.62 9.51
CA GLU A 106 -5.08 3.54 10.36
C GLU A 106 -4.15 3.26 11.54
N VAL A 107 -2.84 3.39 11.32
CA VAL A 107 -1.80 3.14 12.31
C VAL A 107 -1.07 4.45 12.61
N LEU A 108 -1.23 4.96 13.84
CA LEU A 108 -0.70 6.26 14.24
C LEU A 108 0.48 6.17 15.21
N ASN A 109 0.63 5.05 15.88
CA ASN A 109 1.68 4.85 16.90
C ASN A 109 2.17 3.39 16.91
N ARG A 110 3.25 3.15 17.68
CA ARG A 110 3.89 1.84 17.80
C ARG A 110 2.95 0.75 18.31
N GLU A 111 2.09 1.06 19.29
CA GLU A 111 1.15 0.08 19.85
C GLU A 111 0.13 -0.40 18.82
N LYS A 112 -0.43 0.55 18.06
CA LYS A 112 -1.34 0.23 16.96
C LYS A 112 -0.63 -0.54 15.85
N ALA A 113 0.64 -0.25 15.59
CA ALA A 113 1.44 -1.00 14.62
C ALA A 113 1.60 -2.46 15.02
N LEU A 114 1.92 -2.74 16.28
CA LEU A 114 2.05 -4.10 16.81
C LEU A 114 0.70 -4.84 16.81
N SER A 115 -0.39 -4.17 17.21
CA SER A 115 -1.75 -4.73 17.16
C SER A 115 -2.17 -5.05 15.72
N TYR A 116 -1.83 -4.20 14.76
CA TYR A 116 -2.09 -4.41 13.35
C TYR A 116 -1.36 -5.64 12.80
N VAL A 117 -0.07 -5.81 13.15
CA VAL A 117 0.71 -6.99 12.79
C VAL A 117 0.11 -8.25 13.40
N ASN A 118 -0.28 -8.22 14.68
CA ASN A 118 -0.93 -9.35 15.33
C ASN A 118 -2.21 -9.79 14.59
N HIS A 119 -3.03 -8.82 14.20
CA HIS A 119 -4.23 -9.08 13.41
C HIS A 119 -3.93 -9.71 12.04
N LEU A 120 -2.90 -9.23 11.35
CA LEU A 120 -2.46 -9.81 10.07
C LEU A 120 -1.93 -11.25 10.22
N LEU A 121 -1.26 -11.55 11.32
CA LEU A 121 -0.75 -12.90 11.59
C LEU A 121 -1.91 -13.87 11.88
N THR A 122 -2.91 -13.46 12.65
CA THR A 122 -4.10 -14.28 12.91
C THR A 122 -4.91 -14.55 11.66
N LEU A 123 -5.06 -13.57 10.75
CA LEU A 123 -5.73 -13.78 9.46
C LEU A 123 -4.90 -14.65 8.48
N GLY A 124 -3.57 -14.62 8.59
CA GLY A 124 -2.67 -15.41 7.74
C GLY A 124 -2.50 -16.88 8.17
N GLU A 125 -2.95 -17.25 9.36
CA GLU A 125 -2.95 -18.64 9.83
C GLU A 125 -4.17 -19.45 9.33
N GLU A 126 -5.14 -18.83 8.70
CA GLU A 126 -6.28 -19.46 8.05
C GLU A 126 -6.03 -19.82 6.57
N ASP A 127 -4.78 -20.16 6.18
CA ASP A 127 -4.50 -20.70 4.85
C ASP A 127 -4.82 -22.21 4.86
N PRO A 128 -5.92 -22.66 4.20
CA PRO A 128 -6.40 -24.04 4.29
C PRO A 128 -5.54 -25.06 3.54
N SER A 129 -4.35 -24.66 3.05
CA SER A 129 -3.46 -25.54 2.29
C SER A 129 -2.54 -26.43 3.14
N GLN A 130 -2.60 -26.36 4.48
CA GLN A 130 -1.79 -27.24 5.36
C GLN A 130 -2.57 -28.31 6.13
N SER A 131 -3.87 -28.48 5.90
CA SER A 131 -4.66 -29.51 6.58
C SER A 131 -4.70 -30.88 5.86
N SER A 132 -3.93 -31.07 4.79
CA SER A 132 -4.02 -32.30 3.97
C SER A 132 -2.85 -33.29 4.13
N ILE A 133 -1.96 -33.11 5.12
CA ILE A 133 -0.89 -34.12 5.37
C ILE A 133 -0.95 -34.62 6.81
N LYS A 134 -2.07 -35.19 7.20
CA LYS A 134 -2.14 -36.12 8.34
C LYS A 134 -3.39 -37.00 8.27
N LYS A 135 -3.49 -37.84 7.24
CA LYS A 135 -4.29 -39.09 7.29
C LYS A 135 -3.73 -40.09 6.31
N GLY A 136 -2.92 -40.97 6.79
CA GLY A 136 -2.46 -42.08 5.99
C GLY A 136 -1.26 -42.78 6.59
N SER A 137 -1.40 -43.32 7.78
CA SER A 137 -0.52 -44.42 8.27
C SER A 137 -1.13 -45.01 9.53
N LYS A 138 -2.11 -45.83 9.34
CA LYS A 138 -2.39 -46.89 10.29
C LYS A 138 -3.25 -47.95 9.60
N GLU A 139 -2.60 -48.94 9.07
CA GLU A 139 -3.06 -50.32 9.10
C GLU A 139 -1.95 -51.20 8.56
N ALA A 140 -1.36 -51.94 9.44
CA ALA A 140 -0.82 -53.24 9.14
C ALA A 140 -1.19 -54.17 10.26
N PRO A 141 -1.75 -55.33 9.98
CA PRO A 141 -1.74 -56.43 10.94
C PRO A 141 -0.40 -57.09 10.99
#